data_805923a4fdb214dccbe1bd2072bb25b5
#
_entry.id   805923a4fdb214dccbe1bd2072bb25b5
#
_cell.length_a   1.000
_cell.length_b   1.000
_cell.length_c   1.000
_cell.angle_alpha   90.00
_cell.angle_beta   90.00
_cell.angle_gamma   90.00
#
_symmetry.space_group_name_H-M   'P 1'
#
loop_
_entity.id
_entity.type
_entity.pdbx_description
1 polymer ?
#
loop_
_entity_poly.entity_id
_entity_poly.type
_entity_poly.pdbx_seq_one_letter_code
_entity_poly.pdbx_strand_id
1 'polypeptide(L)'
;MYGTFIGDIVGSKYKFNNMKTKCFPLFSQGCGYTDVTIMTLAVAKAVMLSYEEQHEKNNRGECGKPFQKILIETMQDFGRRYPSPMGAYGGKFAHWLSQKDPMPYGSCGNGAAMRVSPCALAAVTLEEALAMARASACVTHDHPEGIKGAEAVCAA
;
A
#
# COMPACT_ATOMS: atom_id res chain seq x y z
N MET A 1 4.19 10.74 3.02
CA MET A 1 4.93 9.58 2.47
C MET A 1 6.38 9.45 2.93
N TYR A 2 7.18 10.52 3.04
CA TYR A 2 8.60 10.39 3.48
C TYR A 2 8.75 9.66 4.81
N GLY A 3 7.88 9.94 5.79
CA GLY A 3 7.88 9.24 7.06
C GLY A 3 7.71 7.72 6.94
N THR A 4 6.87 7.26 6.00
CA THR A 4 6.67 5.84 5.73
C THR A 4 7.95 5.19 5.20
N PHE A 5 8.65 5.83 4.25
CA PHE A 5 9.89 5.30 3.69
C PHE A 5 11.03 5.32 4.70
N ILE A 6 11.18 6.41 5.45
CA ILE A 6 12.19 6.50 6.51
C ILE A 6 11.92 5.44 7.57
N GLY A 7 10.67 5.30 8.02
CA GLY A 7 10.28 4.30 9.00
C GLY A 7 10.54 2.87 8.53
N ASP A 8 10.22 2.57 7.27
CA ASP A 8 10.48 1.27 6.66
C ASP A 8 11.98 0.96 6.61
N ILE A 9 12.80 1.89 6.07
CA ILE A 9 14.25 1.68 5.93
C ILE A 9 14.92 1.54 7.30
N VAL A 10 14.62 2.42 8.25
CA VAL A 10 15.18 2.37 9.60
C VAL A 10 14.73 1.11 10.34
N GLY A 11 13.45 0.74 10.19
CA GLY A 11 12.85 -0.42 10.83
C GLY A 11 13.22 -1.76 10.20
N SER A 12 13.66 -1.78 8.95
CA SER A 12 13.85 -2.99 8.15
C SER A 12 14.73 -4.06 8.83
N LYS A 13 15.82 -3.63 9.41
CA LYS A 13 16.77 -4.53 10.11
C LYS A 13 16.20 -5.12 11.42
N TYR A 14 15.15 -4.51 11.97
CA TYR A 14 14.50 -4.93 13.21
C TYR A 14 13.20 -5.71 12.96
N LYS A 15 12.82 -5.93 11.70
CA LYS A 15 11.56 -6.59 11.30
C LYS A 15 11.36 -7.95 11.97
N PHE A 16 12.43 -8.72 12.12
CA PHE A 16 12.41 -10.06 12.76
C PHE A 16 13.20 -10.11 14.08
N ASN A 17 13.80 -9.00 14.49
CA ASN A 17 14.56 -8.89 15.74
C ASN A 17 14.19 -7.57 16.42
N ASN A 18 13.01 -7.55 17.06
CA ASN A 18 12.38 -6.36 17.60
C ASN A 18 13.26 -5.58 18.58
N MET A 19 13.49 -4.30 18.27
CA MET A 19 14.16 -3.35 19.16
C MET A 19 13.17 -2.85 20.23
N LYS A 20 13.56 -2.96 21.51
CA LYS A 20 12.74 -2.55 22.66
C LYS A 20 13.23 -1.27 23.36
N THR A 21 14.16 -0.54 22.76
CA THR A 21 14.70 0.72 23.27
C THR A 21 14.47 1.84 22.26
N LYS A 22 14.42 3.08 22.74
CA LYS A 22 14.37 4.30 21.92
C LYS A 22 15.78 4.77 21.49
N CYS A 23 16.83 4.24 22.11
CA CYS A 23 18.23 4.53 21.78
C CYS A 23 18.78 3.46 20.84
N PHE A 24 18.77 3.75 19.55
CA PHE A 24 19.33 2.89 18.50
C PHE A 24 19.78 3.72 17.30
N PRO A 25 20.75 3.27 16.51
CA PRO A 25 21.17 3.97 15.31
C PRO A 25 20.08 3.96 14.25
N LEU A 26 19.63 5.13 13.79
CA LEU A 26 18.56 5.28 12.81
C LEU A 26 18.96 4.69 11.44
N PHE A 27 20.10 5.12 10.92
CA PHE A 27 20.63 4.60 9.67
C PHE A 27 21.94 3.87 9.94
N SER A 28 21.97 2.59 9.65
CA SER A 28 23.14 1.74 9.87
C SER A 28 23.30 0.74 8.74
N GLN A 29 24.46 0.13 8.64
CA GLN A 29 24.71 -0.91 7.67
C GLN A 29 23.65 -2.04 7.81
N GLY A 30 23.10 -2.51 6.70
CA GLY A 30 22.05 -3.52 6.65
C GLY A 30 20.63 -2.97 6.69
N CYS A 31 20.40 -1.65 6.76
CA CYS A 31 19.09 -1.06 6.50
C CYS A 31 18.79 -1.06 5.00
N GLY A 32 17.54 -1.38 4.63
CA GLY A 32 17.08 -1.36 3.26
C GLY A 32 15.56 -1.20 3.19
N TYR A 33 15.03 -1.01 2.01
CA TYR A 33 13.57 -0.94 1.82
C TYR A 33 12.94 -2.33 1.84
N THR A 34 11.71 -2.41 2.32
CA THR A 34 10.93 -3.65 2.39
C THR A 34 9.70 -3.57 1.47
N ASP A 35 8.80 -4.53 1.61
CA ASP A 35 7.48 -4.53 0.98
C ASP A 35 6.64 -3.28 1.32
N VAL A 36 6.88 -2.66 2.46
CA VAL A 36 6.20 -1.41 2.87
C VAL A 36 6.47 -0.28 1.87
N THR A 37 7.73 0.01 1.58
CA THR A 37 8.11 1.04 0.60
C THR A 37 7.57 0.71 -0.79
N ILE A 38 7.74 -0.54 -1.26
CA ILE A 38 7.33 -0.95 -2.60
C ILE A 38 5.82 -0.80 -2.78
N MET A 39 5.02 -1.31 -1.84
CA MET A 39 3.58 -1.27 -1.95
C MET A 39 3.00 0.13 -1.68
N THR A 40 3.65 0.95 -0.87
CA THR A 40 3.29 2.37 -0.72
C THR A 40 3.48 3.12 -2.05
N LEU A 41 4.60 2.89 -2.75
CA LEU A 41 4.84 3.47 -4.08
C LEU A 41 3.84 2.94 -5.12
N ALA A 42 3.47 1.67 -5.07
CA ALA A 42 2.45 1.09 -5.94
C ALA A 42 1.08 1.77 -5.73
N VAL A 43 0.67 2.00 -4.48
CA VAL A 43 -0.57 2.73 -4.17
C VAL A 43 -0.48 4.17 -4.64
N ALA A 44 0.64 4.87 -4.39
CA ALA A 44 0.83 6.24 -4.86
C ALA A 44 0.71 6.34 -6.39
N LYS A 45 1.34 5.43 -7.12
CA LYS A 45 1.24 5.38 -8.59
C LYS A 45 -0.19 5.09 -9.05
N ALA A 46 -0.91 4.18 -8.38
CA ALA A 46 -2.30 3.88 -8.70
C ALA A 46 -3.22 5.08 -8.47
N VAL A 47 -3.01 5.83 -7.39
CA VAL A 47 -3.74 7.07 -7.11
C VAL A 47 -3.51 8.08 -8.24
N MET A 48 -2.26 8.34 -8.61
CA MET A 48 -1.94 9.27 -9.71
C MET A 48 -2.59 8.85 -11.02
N LEU A 49 -2.45 7.59 -11.43
CA LEU A 49 -3.07 7.06 -12.65
C LEU A 49 -4.60 7.14 -12.63
N SER A 50 -5.21 6.95 -11.47
CA SER A 50 -6.66 7.06 -11.30
C SER A 50 -7.16 8.49 -11.56
N TYR A 51 -6.45 9.51 -11.05
CA TYR A 51 -6.79 10.91 -11.33
C TYR A 51 -6.54 11.28 -12.79
N GLU A 52 -5.43 10.86 -13.38
CA GLU A 52 -5.11 11.08 -14.80
C GLU A 52 -6.19 10.47 -15.70
N GLU A 53 -6.58 9.21 -15.46
CA GLU A 53 -7.61 8.53 -16.24
C GLU A 53 -9.00 9.18 -16.10
N GLN A 54 -9.38 9.57 -14.88
CA GLN A 54 -10.63 10.27 -14.65
C GLN A 54 -10.68 11.60 -15.38
N HIS A 55 -9.60 12.38 -15.33
CA HIS A 55 -9.51 13.67 -16.03
C HIS A 55 -9.63 13.52 -17.56
N GLU A 56 -8.90 12.55 -18.14
CA GLU A 56 -8.95 12.29 -19.58
C GLU A 56 -10.34 11.78 -20.02
N LYS A 57 -10.94 10.88 -19.25
CA LYS A 57 -12.25 10.31 -19.56
C LYS A 57 -13.39 11.30 -19.38
N ASN A 58 -13.36 12.13 -18.33
CA ASN A 58 -14.33 13.22 -18.16
C ASN A 58 -14.32 14.17 -19.35
N ASN A 59 -13.15 14.50 -19.88
CA ASN A 59 -13.02 15.35 -21.07
C ASN A 59 -13.62 14.72 -22.34
N ARG A 60 -13.78 13.38 -22.37
CA ARG A 60 -14.42 12.64 -23.48
C ARG A 60 -15.85 12.22 -23.19
N GLY A 61 -16.38 12.52 -21.99
CA GLY A 61 -17.71 12.06 -21.55
C GLY A 61 -17.79 10.54 -21.29
N GLU A 62 -16.66 9.90 -21.00
CA GLU A 62 -16.55 8.45 -20.76
C GLU A 62 -16.30 8.17 -19.27
N CYS A 63 -16.67 6.97 -18.81
CA CYS A 63 -16.35 6.51 -17.46
C CYS A 63 -14.94 5.90 -17.42
N GLY A 64 -14.11 6.34 -16.45
CA GLY A 64 -12.79 5.79 -16.22
C GLY A 64 -12.80 4.41 -15.57
N LYS A 65 -11.63 3.74 -15.54
CA LYS A 65 -11.48 2.49 -14.78
C LYS A 65 -11.67 2.72 -13.29
N PRO A 66 -12.32 1.81 -12.57
CA PRO A 66 -12.38 1.87 -11.11
C PRO A 66 -10.96 1.89 -10.49
N PHE A 67 -10.75 2.71 -9.46
CA PHE A 67 -9.48 2.81 -8.75
C PHE A 67 -8.92 1.46 -8.32
N GLN A 68 -9.76 0.56 -7.83
CA GLN A 68 -9.33 -0.78 -7.41
C GLN A 68 -8.69 -1.59 -8.53
N LYS A 69 -9.18 -1.48 -9.77
CA LYS A 69 -8.60 -2.17 -10.92
C LYS A 69 -7.21 -1.64 -11.24
N ILE A 70 -7.05 -0.33 -11.28
CA ILE A 70 -5.76 0.33 -11.48
C ILE A 70 -4.78 -0.07 -10.37
N LEU A 71 -5.27 -0.12 -9.13
CA LEU A 71 -4.48 -0.51 -7.96
C LEU A 71 -3.97 -1.94 -8.06
N ILE A 72 -4.84 -2.90 -8.42
CA ILE A 72 -4.45 -4.31 -8.61
C ILE A 72 -3.35 -4.42 -9.67
N GLU A 73 -3.59 -3.83 -10.85
CA GLU A 73 -2.64 -3.84 -11.97
C GLU A 73 -1.28 -3.25 -11.54
N THR A 74 -1.30 -2.13 -10.82
CA THR A 74 -0.09 -1.44 -10.36
C THR A 74 0.66 -2.22 -9.29
N MET A 75 -0.04 -2.77 -8.30
CA MET A 75 0.58 -3.60 -7.26
C MET A 75 1.24 -4.85 -7.83
N GLN A 76 0.59 -5.51 -8.79
CA GLN A 76 1.17 -6.67 -9.49
C GLN A 76 2.38 -6.27 -10.35
N ASP A 77 2.35 -5.11 -11.01
CA ASP A 77 3.50 -4.61 -11.76
C ASP A 77 4.70 -4.35 -10.84
N PHE A 78 4.49 -3.67 -9.72
CA PHE A 78 5.54 -3.46 -8.72
C PHE A 78 6.03 -4.78 -8.10
N GLY A 79 5.14 -5.73 -7.84
CA GLY A 79 5.53 -7.07 -7.37
C GLY A 79 6.44 -7.81 -8.35
N ARG A 80 6.19 -7.69 -9.66
CA ARG A 80 7.05 -8.28 -10.70
C ARG A 80 8.39 -7.57 -10.82
N ARG A 81 8.42 -6.24 -10.70
CA ARG A 81 9.68 -5.44 -10.77
C ARG A 81 10.56 -5.65 -9.54
N TYR A 82 9.96 -5.89 -8.39
CA TYR A 82 10.65 -6.04 -7.11
C TYR A 82 10.24 -7.36 -6.44
N PRO A 83 10.61 -8.52 -7.01
CA PRO A 83 10.10 -9.82 -6.58
C PRO A 83 10.62 -10.28 -5.21
N SER A 84 11.73 -9.71 -4.74
CA SER A 84 12.42 -10.14 -3.53
C SER A 84 12.84 -8.97 -2.65
N PRO A 85 11.88 -8.20 -2.08
CA PRO A 85 12.21 -7.14 -1.14
C PRO A 85 12.85 -7.70 0.13
N MET A 86 13.57 -6.86 0.85
CA MET A 86 14.09 -7.25 2.17
C MET A 86 12.95 -7.71 3.08
N GLY A 87 13.07 -8.91 3.65
CA GLY A 87 12.05 -9.53 4.49
C GLY A 87 10.90 -10.19 3.72
N ALA A 88 10.96 -10.24 2.39
CA ALA A 88 10.00 -10.84 1.46
C ALA A 88 8.56 -10.31 1.57
N TYR A 89 7.70 -10.69 0.64
CA TYR A 89 6.25 -10.52 0.76
C TYR A 89 5.65 -11.61 1.65
N GLY A 90 4.58 -11.31 2.39
CA GLY A 90 3.82 -12.34 3.09
C GLY A 90 3.27 -13.40 2.11
N GLY A 91 3.29 -14.68 2.49
CA GLY A 91 3.00 -15.78 1.56
C GLY A 91 1.68 -15.67 0.80
N LYS A 92 0.58 -15.33 1.49
CA LYS A 92 -0.72 -15.10 0.82
C LYS A 92 -0.67 -13.93 -0.17
N PHE A 93 0.05 -12.87 0.16
CA PHE A 93 0.19 -11.71 -0.70
C PHE A 93 1.10 -12.00 -1.91
N ALA A 94 2.20 -12.74 -1.72
CA ALA A 94 3.06 -13.19 -2.82
C ALA A 94 2.27 -14.05 -3.83
N HIS A 95 1.42 -14.94 -3.35
CA HIS A 95 0.52 -15.72 -4.19
C HIS A 95 -0.47 -14.82 -4.93
N TRP A 96 -1.11 -13.86 -4.24
CA TRP A 96 -2.03 -12.90 -4.83
C TRP A 96 -1.37 -12.07 -5.97
N LEU A 97 -0.10 -11.65 -5.78
CA LEU A 97 0.65 -10.91 -6.82
C LEU A 97 0.85 -11.69 -8.12
N SER A 98 0.85 -13.03 -8.07
CA SER A 98 1.07 -13.90 -9.22
C SER A 98 -0.21 -14.35 -9.93
N GLN A 99 -1.38 -14.11 -9.34
CA GLN A 99 -2.67 -14.52 -9.92
C GLN A 99 -3.06 -13.65 -11.11
N LYS A 100 -3.72 -14.26 -12.11
CA LYS A 100 -4.26 -13.53 -13.27
C LYS A 100 -5.44 -12.64 -12.86
N ASP A 101 -6.35 -13.19 -12.06
CA ASP A 101 -7.55 -12.52 -11.57
C ASP A 101 -7.55 -12.60 -10.02
N PRO A 102 -6.76 -11.75 -9.35
CA PRO A 102 -6.56 -11.86 -7.93
C PRO A 102 -7.81 -11.40 -7.16
N MET A 103 -8.24 -12.23 -6.21
CA MET A 103 -9.36 -11.94 -5.32
C MET A 103 -8.88 -11.61 -3.92
N PRO A 104 -9.62 -10.79 -3.16
CA PRO A 104 -9.35 -10.60 -1.75
C PRO A 104 -9.31 -11.93 -0.99
N TYR A 105 -8.52 -11.99 0.07
CA TYR A 105 -8.31 -13.25 0.81
C TYR A 105 -8.55 -13.13 2.32
N GLY A 106 -9.39 -12.19 2.74
CA GLY A 106 -9.84 -12.03 4.12
C GLY A 106 -8.72 -11.69 5.10
N SER A 107 -7.65 -11.01 4.67
CA SER A 107 -6.56 -10.67 5.56
C SER A 107 -6.97 -9.62 6.58
N CYS A 108 -6.64 -9.85 7.86
CA CYS A 108 -6.69 -8.87 8.95
C CYS A 108 -5.30 -8.34 9.34
N GLY A 109 -4.26 -8.65 8.56
CA GLY A 109 -2.90 -8.16 8.79
C GLY A 109 -2.76 -6.66 8.52
N ASN A 110 -1.59 -6.11 8.85
CA ASN A 110 -1.30 -4.68 8.66
C ASN A 110 -0.95 -4.28 7.22
N GLY A 111 -0.96 -5.22 6.26
CA GLY A 111 -0.52 -4.96 4.88
C GLY A 111 -1.34 -3.92 4.13
N ALA A 112 -2.61 -3.69 4.47
CA ALA A 112 -3.39 -2.58 3.94
C ALA A 112 -3.01 -1.25 4.61
N ALA A 113 -2.88 -1.23 5.93
CA ALA A 113 -2.55 -0.04 6.71
C ALA A 113 -1.15 0.53 6.38
N MET A 114 -0.15 -0.36 6.20
CA MET A 114 1.24 0.07 5.94
C MET A 114 1.41 0.86 4.64
N ARG A 115 0.52 0.65 3.63
CA ARG A 115 0.63 1.24 2.29
C ARG A 115 -0.36 2.36 2.00
N VAL A 116 -1.24 2.70 2.97
CA VAL A 116 -2.42 3.55 2.73
C VAL A 116 -2.12 5.05 2.66
N SER A 117 -0.96 5.50 3.14
CA SER A 117 -0.63 6.94 3.25
C SER A 117 -0.83 7.76 1.96
N PRO A 118 -0.66 7.23 0.74
CA PRO A 118 -0.97 7.98 -0.48
C PRO A 118 -2.45 8.35 -0.62
N CYS A 119 -3.36 7.53 -0.10
CA CYS A 119 -4.80 7.82 -0.13
C CYS A 119 -5.11 9.06 0.72
N ALA A 120 -4.53 9.16 1.93
CA ALA A 120 -4.69 10.32 2.79
C ALA A 120 -4.12 11.61 2.17
N LEU A 121 -2.99 11.51 1.48
CA LEU A 121 -2.32 12.68 0.87
C LEU A 121 -3.01 13.20 -0.39
N ALA A 122 -3.78 12.35 -1.06
CA ALA A 122 -4.49 12.72 -2.29
C ALA A 122 -5.91 13.25 -2.04
N ALA A 123 -6.52 12.83 -0.94
CA ALA A 123 -7.89 13.20 -0.60
C ALA A 123 -7.98 14.66 -0.12
N VAL A 124 -9.09 15.31 -0.44
CA VAL A 124 -9.39 16.69 -0.01
C VAL A 124 -10.17 16.69 1.31
N THR A 125 -10.95 15.64 1.56
CA THR A 125 -11.75 15.50 2.79
C THR A 125 -11.43 14.19 3.51
N LEU A 126 -11.73 14.15 4.80
CA LEU A 126 -11.59 12.91 5.59
C LEU A 126 -12.47 11.79 5.02
N GLU A 127 -13.68 12.11 4.60
CA GLU A 127 -14.61 11.14 4.01
C GLU A 127 -14.02 10.51 2.74
N GLU A 128 -13.47 11.32 1.85
CA GLU A 128 -12.77 10.85 0.66
C GLU A 128 -11.56 9.98 1.02
N ALA A 129 -10.75 10.41 1.99
CA ALA A 129 -9.59 9.66 2.46
C ALA A 129 -9.98 8.26 2.98
N LEU A 130 -11.03 8.17 3.79
CA LEU A 130 -11.54 6.91 4.32
C LEU A 130 -12.11 6.01 3.21
N ALA A 131 -12.85 6.58 2.25
CA ALA A 131 -13.37 5.83 1.11
C ALA A 131 -12.22 5.24 0.25
N MET A 132 -11.17 6.04 -0.03
CA MET A 132 -9.98 5.58 -0.74
C MET A 132 -9.21 4.52 0.05
N ALA A 133 -9.06 4.69 1.37
CA ALA A 133 -8.41 3.72 2.25
C ALA A 133 -9.13 2.37 2.23
N ARG A 134 -10.46 2.39 2.37
CA ARG A 134 -11.31 1.20 2.26
C ARG A 134 -11.16 0.53 0.90
N ALA A 135 -11.24 1.27 -0.19
CA ALA A 135 -11.06 0.76 -1.54
C ALA A 135 -9.67 0.12 -1.73
N SER A 136 -8.62 0.75 -1.19
CA SER A 136 -7.24 0.22 -1.20
C SER A 136 -7.08 -1.04 -0.36
N ALA A 137 -7.77 -1.13 0.78
CA ALA A 137 -7.71 -2.32 1.63
C ALA A 137 -8.41 -3.51 0.98
N CYS A 138 -9.61 -3.31 0.46
CA CYS A 138 -10.51 -4.36 -0.02
C CYS A 138 -9.96 -5.21 -1.17
N VAL A 139 -8.92 -4.79 -1.89
CA VAL A 139 -8.31 -5.61 -2.94
C VAL A 139 -7.55 -6.85 -2.40
N THR A 140 -7.22 -6.85 -1.11
CA THR A 140 -6.50 -7.94 -0.43
C THR A 140 -7.02 -8.21 0.98
N HIS A 141 -7.29 -7.15 1.76
CA HIS A 141 -7.60 -7.16 3.20
C HIS A 141 -9.06 -6.74 3.40
N ASP A 142 -9.98 -7.57 2.90
CA ASP A 142 -11.44 -7.33 2.98
C ASP A 142 -12.06 -7.78 4.32
N HIS A 143 -11.24 -8.27 5.27
CA HIS A 143 -11.68 -8.49 6.64
C HIS A 143 -11.96 -7.14 7.34
N PRO A 144 -13.05 -7.00 8.13
CA PRO A 144 -13.40 -5.74 8.78
C PRO A 144 -12.27 -5.08 9.57
N GLU A 145 -11.46 -5.86 10.30
CA GLU A 145 -10.32 -5.34 11.06
C GLU A 145 -9.16 -4.89 10.17
N GLY A 146 -8.98 -5.51 9.00
CA GLY A 146 -8.00 -5.07 8.00
C GLY A 146 -8.37 -3.71 7.40
N ILE A 147 -9.66 -3.52 7.10
CA ILE A 147 -10.21 -2.24 6.61
C ILE A 147 -10.10 -1.15 7.66
N LYS A 148 -10.54 -1.42 8.90
CA LYS A 148 -10.43 -0.46 10.02
C LYS A 148 -9.00 0.00 10.26
N GLY A 149 -8.02 -0.94 10.18
CA GLY A 149 -6.61 -0.60 10.33
C GLY A 149 -6.13 0.38 9.27
N ALA A 150 -6.54 0.19 8.01
CA ALA A 150 -6.21 1.09 6.92
C ALA A 150 -6.88 2.47 7.09
N GLU A 151 -8.17 2.49 7.44
CA GLU A 151 -8.93 3.72 7.69
C GLU A 151 -8.32 4.52 8.86
N ALA A 152 -7.95 3.85 9.96
CA ALA A 152 -7.35 4.51 11.12
C ALA A 152 -5.99 5.17 10.79
N VAL A 153 -5.13 4.48 10.05
CA VAL A 153 -3.84 5.04 9.61
C VAL A 153 -4.03 6.17 8.59
N CYS A 154 -5.07 6.09 7.75
CA CYS A 154 -5.38 7.12 6.77
C CYS A 154 -5.91 8.40 7.44
N ALA A 155 -6.64 8.27 8.55
CA ALA A 155 -7.22 9.40 9.29
C ALA A 155 -6.22 10.12 10.20
N ALA A 156 -5.09 9.50 10.55
CA ALA A 156 -4.07 10.05 11.45
C ALA A 156 -3.08 10.97 10.72
#